data_f5ebd7ca3f1228def98660ad6ee44ea4
#
_entry.id   f5ebd7ca3f1228def98660ad6ee44ea4
#
_cell.length_a   1.000
_cell.length_b   1.000
_cell.length_c   1.000
_cell.angle_alpha   90.00
_cell.angle_beta   90.00
_cell.angle_gamma   90.00
#
_symmetry.space_group_name_H-M   'P 1'
#
loop_
_entity.id
_entity.type
_entity.pdbx_description
1 polymer ?
#
loop_
_entity_poly.entity_id
_entity_poly.type
_entity_poly.pdbx_seq_one_letter_code
_entity_poly.pdbx_strand_id
1 'polypeptide(L)'
;MVFYLVGLGLGDVTDITVKGLNIIRRCKKVYFENYTSLLSFGFDQTQIEKFYERPIIEADREFVEQKIEKVLEESLNEDIALLIVGDPFGATTHSDLLIRAKQIGVSVKVIHNASILTAVGCTGLQLYNFGSTVSIPFWTDNWEPDSFFEKIIINLNNGMHTLCLLDIKIKEQSLENILKKRNEYEKPCFLTCSQAAKQIIKIIERNKGNLVVNADIFVVGIARIGWDDQKIVYATLRQLAFEVDMGIVHW
;
A
#
# COMPACT_ATOMS: atom_id res chain seq x y z
N MET A 1 -22.50 0.00 19.41
CA MET A 1 -21.14 0.52 19.41
C MET A 1 -20.66 0.65 17.98
N VAL A 2 -19.42 1.03 17.73
CA VAL A 2 -18.95 1.38 16.37
C VAL A 2 -17.60 0.70 16.10
N PHE A 3 -17.46 0.13 14.92
CA PHE A 3 -16.17 -0.24 14.34
C PHE A 3 -15.59 0.93 13.53
N TYR A 4 -14.41 1.39 13.89
CA TYR A 4 -13.75 2.51 13.22
C TYR A 4 -12.64 2.02 12.31
N LEU A 5 -12.67 2.41 11.03
CA LEU A 5 -11.53 2.32 10.13
C LEU A 5 -10.82 3.68 10.14
N VAL A 6 -9.58 3.71 10.59
CA VAL A 6 -8.85 4.97 10.80
C VAL A 6 -7.59 5.01 9.94
N GLY A 7 -7.55 5.93 8.97
CA GLY A 7 -6.36 6.19 8.17
C GLY A 7 -5.30 6.94 8.97
N LEU A 8 -4.07 6.47 8.89
CA LEU A 8 -2.92 7.05 9.60
C LEU A 8 -2.14 8.08 8.80
N GLY A 9 -2.39 8.20 7.49
CA GLY A 9 -1.55 8.99 6.59
C GLY A 9 -0.34 8.20 6.09
N LEU A 10 0.60 8.87 5.44
CA LEU A 10 1.66 8.24 4.65
C LEU A 10 3.04 8.26 5.31
N GLY A 11 3.29 9.22 6.19
CA GLY A 11 4.60 9.44 6.80
C GLY A 11 4.75 8.72 8.13
N ASP A 12 4.54 9.42 9.21
CA ASP A 12 4.72 8.89 10.56
C ASP A 12 3.43 8.97 11.39
N VAL A 13 3.53 8.65 12.68
CA VAL A 13 2.37 8.64 13.60
C VAL A 13 1.71 10.00 13.76
N THR A 14 2.39 11.09 13.40
CA THR A 14 1.85 12.45 13.54
C THR A 14 0.95 12.85 12.38
N ASP A 15 0.96 12.13 11.28
CA ASP A 15 0.07 12.34 10.13
C ASP A 15 -1.40 12.00 10.44
N ILE A 16 -1.66 11.37 11.57
CA ILE A 16 -3.02 11.06 11.96
C ILE A 16 -3.85 12.33 12.10
N THR A 17 -5.10 12.28 11.63
CA THR A 17 -6.03 13.38 11.88
C THR A 17 -6.34 13.52 13.37
N VAL A 18 -6.57 14.75 13.85
CA VAL A 18 -7.04 15.01 15.24
C VAL A 18 -8.28 14.19 15.56
N LYS A 19 -9.18 14.03 14.59
CA LYS A 19 -10.39 13.20 14.75
C LYS A 19 -10.04 11.73 14.96
N GLY A 20 -9.09 11.18 14.18
CA GLY A 20 -8.59 9.83 14.33
C GLY A 20 -7.97 9.60 15.70
N LEU A 21 -7.07 10.47 16.12
CA LEU A 21 -6.41 10.41 17.42
C LEU A 21 -7.41 10.38 18.58
N ASN A 22 -8.42 11.27 18.56
CA ASN A 22 -9.46 11.31 19.59
C ASN A 22 -10.30 10.02 19.62
N ILE A 23 -10.52 9.38 18.49
CA ILE A 23 -11.22 8.10 18.41
C ILE A 23 -10.36 6.97 18.99
N ILE A 24 -9.11 6.87 18.59
CA ILE A 24 -8.17 5.86 19.10
C ILE A 24 -8.13 5.89 20.63
N ARG A 25 -7.98 7.08 21.21
CA ARG A 25 -7.87 7.26 22.66
C ARG A 25 -9.09 6.78 23.45
N ARG A 26 -10.27 6.76 22.85
CA ARG A 26 -11.52 6.33 23.52
C ARG A 26 -11.93 4.89 23.20
N CYS A 27 -11.42 4.28 22.13
CA CYS A 27 -11.76 2.91 21.75
C CYS A 27 -11.31 1.91 22.81
N LYS A 28 -12.08 0.85 23.02
CA LYS A 28 -11.75 -0.23 23.96
C LYS A 28 -10.54 -1.04 23.48
N LYS A 29 -10.53 -1.36 22.20
CA LYS A 29 -9.43 -2.07 21.52
C LYS A 29 -9.01 -1.31 20.29
N VAL A 30 -7.72 -1.34 20.00
CA VAL A 30 -7.12 -0.71 18.83
C VAL A 30 -6.24 -1.74 18.14
N TYR A 31 -6.58 -2.06 16.91
CA TYR A 31 -5.83 -2.95 16.04
C TYR A 31 -5.02 -2.12 15.04
N PHE A 32 -3.83 -2.57 14.69
CA PHE A 32 -2.98 -1.95 13.68
C PHE A 32 -2.66 -2.97 12.58
N GLU A 33 -3.09 -2.65 11.38
CA GLU A 33 -2.79 -3.40 10.18
C GLU A 33 -1.40 -3.00 9.67
N ASN A 34 -0.49 -3.98 9.58
CA ASN A 34 0.91 -3.74 9.25
C ASN A 34 1.43 -4.56 8.06
N TYR A 35 0.54 -4.94 7.14
CA TYR A 35 0.93 -5.78 6.00
C TYR A 35 0.67 -5.14 4.63
N THR A 36 -0.20 -4.14 4.51
CA THR A 36 -0.42 -3.43 3.24
C THR A 36 0.58 -2.32 3.04
N SER A 37 1.10 -1.73 4.12
CA SER A 37 2.09 -0.68 4.09
C SER A 37 2.80 -0.52 5.44
N LEU A 38 3.91 0.22 5.45
CA LEU A 38 4.64 0.57 6.66
C LEU A 38 4.59 2.09 6.88
N LEU A 39 4.49 2.50 8.13
CA LEU A 39 4.89 3.85 8.55
C LEU A 39 6.40 4.00 8.40
N SER A 40 6.91 5.22 8.50
CA SER A 40 8.33 5.55 8.28
C SER A 40 9.28 4.55 8.95
N PHE A 41 10.41 4.29 8.31
CA PHE A 41 11.43 3.38 8.83
C PHE A 41 11.84 3.75 10.25
N GLY A 42 11.84 2.75 11.15
CA GLY A 42 12.24 2.91 12.53
C GLY A 42 11.10 3.05 13.53
N PHE A 43 9.84 3.08 13.07
CA PHE A 43 8.69 3.02 13.96
C PHE A 43 8.46 1.59 14.43
N ASP A 44 8.64 1.36 15.71
CA ASP A 44 8.23 0.13 16.36
C ASP A 44 6.86 0.31 17.06
N GLN A 45 6.25 -0.79 17.44
CA GLN A 45 4.96 -0.79 18.14
C GLN A 45 5.00 0.07 19.41
N THR A 46 6.10 0.07 20.14
CA THR A 46 6.27 0.82 21.39
C THR A 46 6.17 2.33 21.17
N GLN A 47 6.73 2.82 20.05
CA GLN A 47 6.63 4.24 19.69
C GLN A 47 5.19 4.62 19.31
N ILE A 48 4.50 3.76 18.56
CA ILE A 48 3.09 3.96 18.19
C ILE A 48 2.20 4.02 19.43
N GLU A 49 2.37 3.06 20.34
CA GLU A 49 1.62 2.98 21.60
C GLU A 49 1.88 4.20 22.49
N LYS A 50 3.12 4.65 22.55
CA LYS A 50 3.50 5.84 23.31
C LYS A 50 2.85 7.10 22.76
N PHE A 51 2.83 7.26 21.43
CA PHE A 51 2.24 8.45 20.80
C PHE A 51 0.70 8.49 20.92
N TYR A 52 0.06 7.34 20.67
CA TYR A 52 -1.40 7.26 20.76
C TYR A 52 -1.92 7.08 22.19
N GLU A 53 -1.01 6.84 23.16
CA GLU A 53 -1.34 6.60 24.58
C GLU A 53 -2.29 5.41 24.77
N ARG A 54 -2.14 4.37 23.92
CA ARG A 54 -3.00 3.18 23.91
C ARG A 54 -2.20 1.92 23.55
N PRO A 55 -2.52 0.78 24.15
CA PRO A 55 -2.03 -0.51 23.70
C PRO A 55 -2.54 -0.78 22.28
N ILE A 56 -1.69 -1.32 21.43
CA ILE A 56 -1.98 -1.62 20.03
C ILE A 56 -1.87 -3.14 19.83
N ILE A 57 -2.90 -3.73 19.23
CA ILE A 57 -2.93 -5.13 18.86
C ILE A 57 -2.56 -5.23 17.38
N GLU A 58 -1.50 -5.95 17.09
CA GLU A 58 -1.08 -6.17 15.71
C GLU A 58 -2.10 -7.06 14.98
N ALA A 59 -2.49 -6.64 13.78
CA ALA A 59 -3.40 -7.35 12.90
C ALA A 59 -2.66 -7.67 11.59
N ASP A 60 -2.21 -8.90 11.43
CA ASP A 60 -1.59 -9.39 10.20
C ASP A 60 -2.65 -9.70 9.12
N ARG A 61 -2.19 -10.05 7.92
CA ARG A 61 -3.06 -10.37 6.78
C ARG A 61 -4.05 -11.49 7.11
N GLU A 62 -3.56 -12.59 7.69
CA GLU A 62 -4.41 -13.73 8.04
C GLU A 62 -5.49 -13.32 9.05
N PHE A 63 -5.13 -12.49 10.02
CA PHE A 63 -6.09 -11.98 11.01
C PHE A 63 -7.18 -11.13 10.35
N VAL A 64 -6.82 -10.16 9.51
CA VAL A 64 -7.78 -9.26 8.86
C VAL A 64 -8.63 -9.99 7.81
N GLU A 65 -8.03 -10.89 7.03
CA GLU A 65 -8.75 -11.61 5.97
C GLU A 65 -9.63 -12.75 6.51
N GLN A 66 -9.21 -13.45 7.56
CA GLN A 66 -9.85 -14.69 8.00
C GLN A 66 -10.45 -14.66 9.43
N LYS A 67 -9.99 -13.76 10.29
CA LYS A 67 -10.37 -13.78 11.72
C LYS A 67 -11.05 -12.50 12.21
N ILE A 68 -11.21 -11.50 11.34
CA ILE A 68 -11.75 -10.18 11.70
C ILE A 68 -13.23 -10.25 12.14
N GLU A 69 -13.98 -11.28 11.75
CA GLU A 69 -15.40 -11.43 12.13
C GLU A 69 -15.61 -11.34 13.63
N LYS A 70 -14.73 -11.96 14.42
CA LYS A 70 -14.82 -11.89 15.89
C LYS A 70 -14.69 -10.46 16.41
N VAL A 71 -13.81 -9.67 15.80
CA VAL A 71 -13.62 -8.26 16.17
C VAL A 71 -14.84 -7.44 15.76
N LEU A 72 -15.41 -7.73 14.59
CA LEU A 72 -16.65 -7.09 14.16
C LEU A 72 -17.82 -7.43 15.09
N GLU A 73 -17.97 -8.70 15.51
CA GLU A 73 -18.99 -9.12 16.48
C GLU A 73 -18.78 -8.42 17.85
N GLU A 74 -17.54 -8.32 18.33
CA GLU A 74 -17.22 -7.58 19.55
C GLU A 74 -17.63 -6.09 19.44
N SER A 75 -17.54 -5.52 18.23
CA SER A 75 -17.92 -4.13 17.97
C SER A 75 -19.40 -3.83 18.10
N LEU A 76 -20.25 -4.85 18.24
CA LEU A 76 -21.66 -4.67 18.63
C LEU A 76 -21.78 -4.13 20.06
N ASN A 77 -20.83 -4.43 20.93
CA ASN A 77 -20.86 -4.10 22.35
C ASN A 77 -19.80 -3.09 22.79
N GLU A 78 -18.73 -2.88 21.98
CA GLU A 78 -17.61 -2.02 22.32
C GLU A 78 -17.15 -1.21 21.10
N ASP A 79 -16.63 -0.01 21.33
CA ASP A 79 -15.99 0.80 20.27
C ASP A 79 -14.59 0.21 20.01
N ILE A 80 -14.33 -0.20 18.75
CA ILE A 80 -13.07 -0.81 18.31
C ILE A 80 -12.55 -0.04 17.09
N ALA A 81 -11.24 0.17 17.03
CA ALA A 81 -10.58 0.80 15.88
C ALA A 81 -9.62 -0.17 15.19
N LEU A 82 -9.62 -0.15 13.85
CA LEU A 82 -8.58 -0.72 13.01
C LEU A 82 -7.83 0.43 12.34
N LEU A 83 -6.54 0.52 12.61
CA LEU A 83 -5.63 1.52 12.07
C LEU A 83 -5.01 1.00 10.78
N ILE A 84 -5.02 1.83 9.75
CA ILE A 84 -4.56 1.49 8.40
C ILE A 84 -3.62 2.58 7.91
N VAL A 85 -2.44 2.22 7.44
CA VAL A 85 -1.50 3.18 6.84
C VAL A 85 -2.12 3.77 5.57
N GLY A 86 -1.98 5.07 5.36
CA GLY A 86 -2.66 5.78 4.29
C GLY A 86 -4.12 6.09 4.62
N ASP A 87 -4.99 5.94 3.63
CA ASP A 87 -6.46 5.98 3.75
C ASP A 87 -7.02 4.55 3.75
N PRO A 88 -8.06 4.26 4.54
CA PRO A 88 -8.64 2.91 4.62
C PRO A 88 -9.07 2.29 3.28
N PHE A 89 -9.30 3.10 2.26
CA PHE A 89 -9.73 2.64 0.93
C PHE A 89 -8.74 3.00 -0.19
N GLY A 90 -7.66 3.67 0.15
CA GLY A 90 -6.64 4.06 -0.82
C GLY A 90 -5.60 2.97 -1.04
N ALA A 91 -5.62 2.30 -2.18
CA ALA A 91 -4.70 1.20 -2.53
C ALA A 91 -4.76 0.01 -1.55
N THR A 92 -5.96 -0.29 -1.02
CA THR A 92 -6.23 -1.39 -0.10
C THR A 92 -7.44 -2.20 -0.55
N THR A 93 -7.68 -3.35 0.11
CA THR A 93 -8.85 -4.20 -0.11
C THR A 93 -9.90 -4.08 1.00
N HIS A 94 -9.75 -3.12 1.92
CA HIS A 94 -10.58 -3.02 3.14
C HIS A 94 -12.05 -2.63 2.89
N SER A 95 -12.45 -2.31 1.66
CA SER A 95 -13.87 -2.14 1.30
C SER A 95 -14.71 -3.40 1.60
N ASP A 96 -14.09 -4.59 1.58
CA ASP A 96 -14.75 -5.85 1.97
C ASP A 96 -15.20 -5.83 3.43
N LEU A 97 -14.44 -5.20 4.32
CA LEU A 97 -14.80 -5.08 5.75
C LEU A 97 -16.14 -4.36 5.95
N LEU A 98 -16.48 -3.40 5.09
CA LEU A 98 -17.79 -2.72 5.16
C LEU A 98 -18.93 -3.69 4.86
N ILE A 99 -18.74 -4.57 3.87
CA ILE A 99 -19.74 -5.56 3.47
C ILE A 99 -19.93 -6.56 4.61
N ARG A 100 -18.84 -7.10 5.14
CA ARG A 100 -18.84 -8.07 6.25
C ARG A 100 -19.48 -7.48 7.51
N ALA A 101 -19.09 -6.27 7.90
CA ALA A 101 -19.68 -5.57 9.05
C ALA A 101 -21.18 -5.34 8.89
N LYS A 102 -21.62 -4.95 7.68
CA LYS A 102 -23.05 -4.76 7.37
C LYS A 102 -23.85 -6.05 7.51
N GLN A 103 -23.29 -7.19 7.09
CA GLN A 103 -23.96 -8.50 7.17
C GLN A 103 -24.27 -8.91 8.61
N ILE A 104 -23.44 -8.52 9.57
CA ILE A 104 -23.63 -8.81 11.01
C ILE A 104 -24.21 -7.62 11.78
N GLY A 105 -24.63 -6.55 11.10
CA GLY A 105 -25.31 -5.41 11.72
C GLY A 105 -24.41 -4.45 12.50
N VAL A 106 -23.09 -4.48 12.25
CA VAL A 106 -22.13 -3.58 12.89
C VAL A 106 -22.13 -2.21 12.20
N SER A 107 -22.23 -1.13 12.99
CA SER A 107 -22.06 0.23 12.51
C SER A 107 -20.58 0.51 12.26
N VAL A 108 -20.23 0.91 11.04
CA VAL A 108 -18.86 1.28 10.67
C VAL A 108 -18.75 2.78 10.47
N LYS A 109 -17.67 3.40 10.98
CA LYS A 109 -17.29 4.77 10.68
C LYS A 109 -15.88 4.82 10.14
N VAL A 110 -15.73 5.53 9.02
CA VAL A 110 -14.44 5.72 8.37
C VAL A 110 -13.88 7.09 8.71
N ILE A 111 -12.61 7.12 9.06
CA ILE A 111 -11.83 8.34 9.26
C ILE A 111 -10.77 8.37 8.19
N HIS A 112 -11.06 9.12 7.13
CA HIS A 112 -10.18 9.28 5.98
C HIS A 112 -8.88 10.00 6.33
N ASN A 113 -7.85 9.74 5.52
CA ASN A 113 -6.57 10.42 5.58
C ASN A 113 -5.94 10.46 4.17
N ALA A 114 -4.72 10.98 4.05
CA ALA A 114 -3.98 10.97 2.80
C ALA A 114 -3.68 9.54 2.33
N SER A 115 -3.76 9.30 1.01
CA SER A 115 -3.32 8.07 0.38
C SER A 115 -2.43 8.37 -0.82
N ILE A 116 -1.68 7.38 -1.29
CA ILE A 116 -0.86 7.51 -2.50
C ILE A 116 -1.70 7.91 -3.72
N LEU A 117 -2.98 7.52 -3.78
CA LEU A 117 -3.88 7.87 -4.89
C LEU A 117 -4.11 9.38 -5.02
N THR A 118 -4.01 10.11 -3.91
CA THR A 118 -4.11 11.58 -3.91
C THR A 118 -2.74 12.25 -3.81
N ALA A 119 -1.83 11.67 -3.03
CA ALA A 119 -0.51 12.22 -2.78
C ALA A 119 0.39 12.21 -4.03
N VAL A 120 0.13 11.32 -5.00
CA VAL A 120 0.83 11.32 -6.30
C VAL A 120 0.75 12.67 -7.03
N GLY A 121 -0.22 13.52 -6.71
CA GLY A 121 -0.32 14.89 -7.23
C GLY A 121 0.91 15.78 -6.90
N CYS A 122 1.71 15.43 -5.87
CA CYS A 122 2.97 16.14 -5.55
C CYS A 122 4.01 16.04 -6.67
N THR A 123 3.85 15.12 -7.61
CA THR A 123 4.67 15.01 -8.81
C THR A 123 4.44 16.17 -9.81
N GLY A 124 3.39 16.95 -9.64
CA GLY A 124 2.97 17.98 -10.62
C GLY A 124 2.10 17.43 -11.75
N LEU A 125 1.91 16.11 -11.85
CA LEU A 125 0.94 15.51 -12.76
C LEU A 125 -0.48 15.70 -12.21
N GLN A 126 -1.37 16.19 -13.07
CA GLN A 126 -2.73 16.50 -12.64
C GLN A 126 -3.54 15.23 -12.35
N LEU A 127 -4.11 15.11 -11.15
CA LEU A 127 -4.84 13.91 -10.70
C LEU A 127 -6.00 13.52 -11.62
N TYR A 128 -6.68 14.50 -12.23
CA TYR A 128 -7.78 14.24 -13.17
C TYR A 128 -7.35 13.53 -14.46
N ASN A 129 -6.03 13.53 -14.77
CA ASN A 129 -5.49 12.88 -15.95
C ASN A 129 -4.93 11.48 -15.66
N PHE A 130 -5.17 10.92 -14.48
CA PHE A 130 -4.83 9.52 -14.21
C PHE A 130 -5.96 8.60 -14.65
N GLY A 131 -5.58 7.52 -15.35
CA GLY A 131 -6.48 6.43 -15.70
C GLY A 131 -6.46 5.30 -14.65
N SER A 132 -6.61 4.07 -15.10
CA SER A 132 -6.58 2.90 -14.22
C SER A 132 -5.26 2.78 -13.47
N THR A 133 -5.31 2.69 -12.16
CA THR A 133 -4.15 2.32 -11.33
C THR A 133 -3.85 0.83 -11.51
N VAL A 134 -2.58 0.45 -11.51
CA VAL A 134 -2.12 -0.94 -11.64
C VAL A 134 -1.16 -1.29 -10.52
N SER A 135 -1.07 -2.59 -10.20
CA SER A 135 -0.03 -3.12 -9.31
C SER A 135 0.98 -3.92 -10.13
N ILE A 136 2.26 -3.68 -9.90
CA ILE A 136 3.37 -4.42 -10.51
C ILE A 136 3.88 -5.42 -9.48
N PRO A 137 3.71 -6.74 -9.72
CA PRO A 137 4.15 -7.75 -8.77
C PRO A 137 5.64 -8.07 -8.91
N PHE A 138 6.22 -8.67 -7.86
CA PHE A 138 7.54 -9.30 -7.98
C PHE A 138 7.51 -10.41 -9.03
N TRP A 139 8.52 -10.43 -9.87
CA TRP A 139 8.79 -11.56 -10.75
C TRP A 139 9.68 -12.60 -10.07
N THR A 140 9.48 -13.85 -10.44
CA THR A 140 10.35 -14.98 -10.07
C THR A 140 10.84 -15.66 -11.34
N ASP A 141 11.80 -16.57 -11.22
CA ASP A 141 12.39 -17.28 -12.37
C ASP A 141 11.34 -17.98 -13.24
N ASN A 142 10.23 -18.43 -12.64
CA ASN A 142 9.19 -19.21 -13.32
C ASN A 142 7.85 -18.47 -13.44
N TRP A 143 7.74 -17.22 -12.98
CA TRP A 143 6.48 -16.49 -12.96
C TRP A 143 6.72 -15.00 -13.20
N GLU A 144 6.40 -14.55 -14.40
CA GLU A 144 6.59 -13.18 -14.88
C GLU A 144 5.28 -12.62 -15.45
N PRO A 145 4.28 -12.31 -14.60
CA PRO A 145 2.99 -11.80 -15.06
C PRO A 145 3.13 -10.39 -15.64
N ASP A 146 2.43 -10.12 -16.73
CA ASP A 146 2.44 -8.86 -17.47
C ASP A 146 1.06 -8.25 -17.72
N SER A 147 0.01 -8.82 -17.14
CA SER A 147 -1.38 -8.36 -17.34
C SER A 147 -1.62 -6.89 -16.97
N PHE A 148 -0.82 -6.33 -16.06
CA PHE A 148 -0.86 -4.91 -15.71
C PHE A 148 -0.46 -4.00 -16.88
N PHE A 149 0.39 -4.50 -17.78
CA PHE A 149 0.94 -3.71 -18.89
C PHE A 149 -0.13 -3.31 -19.92
N GLU A 150 -1.10 -4.16 -20.18
CA GLU A 150 -2.22 -3.84 -21.06
C GLU A 150 -2.96 -2.58 -20.59
N LYS A 151 -3.21 -2.44 -19.27
CA LYS A 151 -3.86 -1.25 -18.71
C LYS A 151 -2.99 0.01 -18.85
N ILE A 152 -1.66 -0.12 -18.74
CA ILE A 152 -0.73 0.98 -18.98
C ILE A 152 -0.86 1.46 -20.43
N ILE A 153 -0.91 0.54 -21.40
CA ILE A 153 -1.06 0.87 -22.81
C ILE A 153 -2.43 1.53 -23.10
N ILE A 154 -3.50 1.01 -22.49
CA ILE A 154 -4.84 1.61 -22.63
C ILE A 154 -4.85 3.06 -22.11
N ASN A 155 -4.30 3.30 -20.93
CA ASN A 155 -4.21 4.64 -20.37
C ASN A 155 -3.40 5.57 -21.29
N LEU A 156 -2.23 5.11 -21.74
CA LEU A 156 -1.35 5.88 -22.63
C LEU A 156 -2.06 6.25 -23.93
N ASN A 157 -2.75 5.31 -24.57
CA ASN A 157 -3.50 5.55 -25.80
C ASN A 157 -4.64 6.57 -25.62
N ASN A 158 -5.15 6.69 -24.40
CA ASN A 158 -6.16 7.69 -24.02
C ASN A 158 -5.54 9.01 -23.51
N GLY A 159 -4.22 9.19 -23.58
CA GLY A 159 -3.54 10.38 -23.07
C GLY A 159 -3.56 10.51 -21.54
N MET A 160 -3.70 9.40 -20.83
CA MET A 160 -3.77 9.37 -19.38
C MET A 160 -2.47 8.86 -18.75
N HIS A 161 -2.18 9.34 -17.54
CA HIS A 161 -1.11 8.79 -16.69
C HIS A 161 -1.56 7.48 -16.04
N THR A 162 -0.60 6.63 -15.71
CA THR A 162 -0.84 5.41 -14.94
C THR A 162 -0.08 5.47 -13.63
N LEU A 163 -0.79 5.36 -12.50
CA LEU A 163 -0.15 5.10 -11.22
C LEU A 163 0.16 3.59 -11.13
N CYS A 164 1.45 3.28 -11.01
CA CYS A 164 1.95 1.92 -10.84
C CYS A 164 2.34 1.71 -9.38
N LEU A 165 1.53 0.95 -8.63
CA LEU A 165 1.85 0.54 -7.27
C LEU A 165 2.84 -0.63 -7.33
N LEU A 166 3.92 -0.52 -6.58
CA LEU A 166 4.97 -1.53 -6.56
C LEU A 166 4.74 -2.51 -5.41
N ASP A 167 4.87 -3.80 -5.70
CA ASP A 167 4.59 -4.88 -4.75
C ASP A 167 5.51 -4.82 -3.53
N ILE A 168 4.96 -5.18 -2.38
CA ILE A 168 5.67 -5.27 -1.11
C ILE A 168 5.39 -6.62 -0.46
N LYS A 169 6.42 -7.19 0.17
CA LYS A 169 6.34 -8.43 0.93
C LYS A 169 6.70 -8.16 2.37
N ILE A 170 5.71 -8.18 3.24
CA ILE A 170 5.87 -7.97 4.67
C ILE A 170 5.34 -9.20 5.39
N LYS A 171 6.14 -9.76 6.30
CA LYS A 171 5.77 -10.96 7.07
C LYS A 171 5.36 -12.15 6.18
N GLU A 172 6.04 -12.38 5.08
CA GLU A 172 5.88 -13.60 4.31
C GLU A 172 6.76 -14.72 4.89
N GLN A 173 6.25 -15.94 4.81
CA GLN A 173 7.01 -17.12 5.19
C GLN A 173 7.56 -17.79 3.94
N SER A 174 8.81 -18.28 4.01
CA SER A 174 9.34 -19.14 2.95
C SER A 174 8.53 -20.43 2.86
N LEU A 175 8.47 -21.03 1.67
CA LEU A 175 7.83 -22.34 1.46
C LEU A 175 8.37 -23.38 2.44
N GLU A 176 9.67 -23.31 2.76
CA GLU A 176 10.31 -24.21 3.71
C GLU A 176 9.78 -24.01 5.13
N ASN A 177 9.59 -22.77 5.58
CA ASN A 177 9.05 -22.45 6.89
C ASN A 177 7.56 -22.82 7.00
N ILE A 178 6.79 -22.62 5.94
CA ILE A 178 5.39 -23.08 5.87
C ILE A 178 5.31 -24.62 5.99
N LEU A 179 6.11 -25.35 5.22
CA LEU A 179 6.13 -26.81 5.25
C LEU A 179 6.59 -27.36 6.60
N LYS A 180 7.53 -26.69 7.26
CA LYS A 180 8.04 -27.06 8.59
C LYS A 180 7.23 -26.49 9.75
N LYS A 181 6.12 -25.75 9.46
CA LYS A 181 5.28 -25.07 10.46
C LYS A 181 6.10 -24.18 11.43
N ARG A 182 7.12 -23.51 10.91
CA ARG A 182 7.92 -22.58 11.69
C ARG A 182 7.31 -21.17 11.59
N ASN A 183 7.18 -20.47 12.72
CA ASN A 183 6.75 -19.08 12.76
C ASN A 183 7.94 -18.11 12.50
N GLU A 184 8.70 -18.38 11.44
CA GLU A 184 9.81 -17.54 11.02
C GLU A 184 9.41 -16.81 9.75
N TYR A 185 9.50 -15.49 9.77
CA TYR A 185 9.15 -14.61 8.65
C TYR A 185 10.40 -14.12 7.96
N GLU A 186 10.31 -13.92 6.65
CA GLU A 186 11.35 -13.29 5.85
C GLU A 186 11.41 -11.78 6.16
N LYS A 187 12.57 -11.18 5.89
CA LYS A 187 12.71 -9.72 6.00
C LYS A 187 11.80 -9.03 4.99
N PRO A 188 11.21 -7.87 5.34
CA PRO A 188 10.44 -7.09 4.38
C PRO A 188 11.21 -6.85 3.10
N CYS A 189 10.56 -7.05 1.96
CA CYS A 189 11.11 -6.84 0.63
C CYS A 189 10.19 -5.93 -0.17
N PHE A 190 10.77 -4.98 -0.88
CA PHE A 190 10.05 -3.95 -1.64
C PHE A 190 10.52 -3.97 -3.08
N LEU A 191 9.57 -4.01 -4.02
CA LEU A 191 9.89 -3.88 -5.44
C LEU A 191 10.35 -2.45 -5.70
N THR A 192 11.57 -2.27 -6.20
CA THR A 192 12.11 -0.93 -6.47
C THR A 192 11.64 -0.37 -7.80
N CYS A 193 11.65 0.97 -7.95
CA CYS A 193 11.37 1.62 -9.24
C CYS A 193 12.27 1.07 -10.35
N SER A 194 13.54 0.85 -10.08
CA SER A 194 14.49 0.28 -11.06
C SER A 194 14.10 -1.14 -11.48
N GLN A 195 13.70 -2.01 -10.53
CA GLN A 195 13.24 -3.35 -10.84
C GLN A 195 11.94 -3.34 -11.67
N ALA A 196 10.97 -2.52 -11.28
CA ALA A 196 9.73 -2.37 -12.03
C ALA A 196 9.96 -1.82 -13.45
N ALA A 197 10.85 -0.83 -13.59
CA ALA A 197 11.24 -0.30 -14.90
C ALA A 197 11.90 -1.38 -15.78
N LYS A 198 12.77 -2.23 -15.22
CA LYS A 198 13.37 -3.36 -15.94
C LYS A 198 12.33 -4.39 -16.38
N GLN A 199 11.34 -4.70 -15.53
CA GLN A 199 10.24 -5.58 -15.90
C GLN A 199 9.45 -5.01 -17.09
N ILE A 200 9.10 -3.71 -17.05
CA ILE A 200 8.38 -3.04 -18.16
C ILE A 200 9.21 -3.06 -19.45
N ILE A 201 10.52 -2.77 -19.38
CA ILE A 201 11.40 -2.84 -20.55
C ILE A 201 11.40 -4.25 -21.14
N LYS A 202 11.52 -5.28 -20.31
CA LYS A 202 11.48 -6.68 -20.75
C LYS A 202 10.16 -7.05 -21.44
N ILE A 203 9.03 -6.52 -20.95
CA ILE A 203 7.72 -6.70 -21.61
C ILE A 203 7.70 -5.99 -22.97
N ILE A 204 8.19 -4.75 -23.04
CA ILE A 204 8.28 -3.99 -24.31
C ILE A 204 9.14 -4.78 -25.31
N GLU A 205 10.26 -5.34 -24.88
CA GLU A 205 11.16 -6.11 -25.75
C GLU A 205 10.53 -7.41 -26.27
N ARG A 206 9.72 -8.09 -25.46
CA ARG A 206 8.97 -9.28 -25.88
C ARG A 206 7.93 -8.97 -26.95
N ASN A 207 7.36 -7.77 -26.92
CA ASN A 207 6.28 -7.32 -27.81
C ASN A 207 6.79 -6.42 -28.95
N LYS A 208 8.08 -6.50 -29.31
CA LYS A 208 8.70 -5.71 -30.41
C LYS A 208 7.89 -5.81 -31.69
N GLY A 209 7.43 -4.66 -32.18
CA GLY A 209 6.70 -4.51 -33.45
C GLY A 209 5.23 -4.13 -33.33
N ASN A 210 4.61 -4.28 -32.14
CA ASN A 210 3.19 -3.99 -31.94
C ASN A 210 2.90 -2.86 -30.95
N LEU A 211 3.93 -2.21 -30.36
CA LEU A 211 3.73 -1.22 -29.30
C LEU A 211 4.13 0.18 -29.74
N VAL A 212 3.28 1.15 -29.38
CA VAL A 212 3.54 2.60 -29.51
C VAL A 212 4.59 3.09 -28.49
N VAL A 213 4.88 2.27 -27.48
CA VAL A 213 5.75 2.60 -26.34
C VAL A 213 7.14 1.98 -26.50
N ASN A 214 8.17 2.75 -26.14
CA ASN A 214 9.55 2.29 -26.07
C ASN A 214 10.19 2.67 -24.72
N ALA A 215 11.44 2.24 -24.50
CA ALA A 215 12.15 2.48 -23.24
C ALA A 215 12.57 3.96 -23.01
N ASP A 216 12.38 4.84 -23.99
CA ASP A 216 12.72 6.25 -23.89
C ASP A 216 11.50 7.11 -23.51
N ILE A 217 10.34 6.48 -23.24
CA ILE A 217 9.18 7.19 -22.68
C ILE A 217 9.53 7.80 -21.32
N PHE A 218 9.01 9.01 -21.06
CA PHE A 218 9.19 9.67 -19.78
C PHE A 218 8.29 9.06 -18.71
N VAL A 219 8.89 8.85 -17.54
CA VAL A 219 8.23 8.30 -16.34
C VAL A 219 8.63 9.11 -15.11
N VAL A 220 7.87 8.97 -14.04
CA VAL A 220 8.19 9.57 -12.74
C VAL A 220 8.39 8.45 -11.74
N GLY A 221 9.61 8.33 -11.22
CA GLY A 221 9.90 7.49 -10.06
C GLY A 221 9.52 8.21 -8.78
N ILE A 222 8.80 7.53 -7.88
CA ILE A 222 8.32 8.07 -6.61
C ILE A 222 8.72 7.11 -5.49
N ALA A 223 9.27 7.63 -4.43
CA ALA A 223 9.63 6.86 -3.26
C ALA A 223 9.37 7.65 -1.98
N ARG A 224 8.86 6.98 -0.95
CA ARG A 224 8.67 7.52 0.41
C ARG A 224 7.87 8.82 0.44
N ILE A 225 6.77 8.86 -0.28
CA ILE A 225 5.86 10.02 -0.30
C ILE A 225 5.34 10.30 1.11
N GLY A 226 5.46 11.57 1.53
CA GLY A 226 5.08 12.02 2.87
C GLY A 226 6.17 11.85 3.94
N TRP A 227 7.35 11.29 3.58
CA TRP A 227 8.48 11.15 4.48
C TRP A 227 9.48 12.30 4.29
N ASP A 228 10.32 12.57 5.29
CA ASP A 228 11.34 13.62 5.22
C ASP A 228 12.36 13.39 4.09
N ASP A 229 12.60 12.13 3.74
CA ASP A 229 13.49 11.71 2.65
C ASP A 229 12.74 11.32 1.37
N GLN A 230 11.55 11.86 1.17
CA GLN A 230 10.77 11.70 -0.06
C GLN A 230 11.62 11.96 -1.29
N LYS A 231 11.49 11.10 -2.30
CA LYS A 231 12.20 11.25 -3.56
C LYS A 231 11.27 11.16 -4.76
N ILE A 232 11.36 12.15 -5.64
CA ILE A 232 10.61 12.23 -6.90
C ILE A 232 11.63 12.50 -8.00
N VAL A 233 11.66 11.65 -9.03
CA VAL A 233 12.60 11.77 -10.15
C VAL A 233 11.87 11.62 -11.47
N TYR A 234 12.08 12.57 -12.38
CA TYR A 234 11.64 12.54 -13.76
C TYR A 234 12.78 12.01 -14.63
N ALA A 235 12.54 10.93 -15.34
CA ALA A 235 13.54 10.28 -16.17
C ALA A 235 12.87 9.52 -17.32
N THR A 236 13.66 9.05 -18.28
CA THR A 236 13.17 8.03 -19.19
C THR A 236 13.06 6.70 -18.46
N LEU A 237 12.21 5.79 -18.96
CA LEU A 237 12.07 4.45 -18.39
C LEU A 237 13.42 3.71 -18.32
N ARG A 238 14.27 3.91 -19.36
CA ARG A 238 15.64 3.38 -19.42
C ARG A 238 16.53 3.95 -18.32
N GLN A 239 16.52 5.26 -18.14
CA GLN A 239 17.31 5.90 -17.09
C GLN A 239 16.85 5.44 -15.69
N LEU A 240 15.54 5.36 -15.46
CA LEU A 240 15.00 4.86 -14.18
C LEU A 240 15.41 3.41 -13.91
N ALA A 241 15.53 2.59 -14.97
CA ALA A 241 15.93 1.20 -14.85
C ALA A 241 17.41 1.01 -14.48
N PHE A 242 18.30 1.85 -15.00
CA PHE A 242 19.74 1.56 -15.00
C PHE A 242 20.64 2.66 -14.42
N GLU A 243 20.16 3.90 -14.33
CA GLU A 243 21.01 5.05 -13.96
C GLU A 243 20.53 5.76 -12.69
N VAL A 244 19.25 5.66 -12.36
CA VAL A 244 18.66 6.37 -11.22
C VAL A 244 18.51 5.44 -10.02
N ASP A 245 19.19 5.80 -8.93
CA ASP A 245 18.95 5.17 -7.64
C ASP A 245 17.82 5.87 -6.89
N MET A 246 16.70 5.22 -6.71
CA MET A 246 15.57 5.70 -5.92
C MET A 246 15.65 5.31 -4.44
N GLY A 247 16.62 4.47 -4.07
CA GLY A 247 16.64 3.82 -2.77
C GLY A 247 15.50 2.80 -2.62
N ILE A 248 15.20 2.43 -1.39
CA ILE A 248 14.05 1.56 -1.10
C ILE A 248 12.77 2.37 -1.34
N VAL A 249 11.86 1.80 -2.09
CA VAL A 249 10.56 2.39 -2.39
C VAL A 249 9.56 1.89 -1.36
N HIS A 250 9.07 2.79 -0.54
CA HIS A 250 7.78 2.64 0.11
C HIS A 250 6.83 3.53 -0.67
N TRP A 251 5.85 2.91 -1.32
CA TRP A 251 4.87 3.53 -2.26
C TRP A 251 4.91 4.90 -2.68
#